data_a46bf8760046e05e35d527c23353fcc9
#
_entry.id   a46bf8760046e05e35d527c23353fcc9
#
_cell.length_a   1.000
_cell.length_b   1.000
_cell.length_c   1.000
_cell.angle_alpha   90.00
_cell.angle_beta   90.00
_cell.angle_gamma   90.00
#
_symmetry.space_group_name_H-M   'P 1'
#
loop_
_entity.id
_entity.type
_entity.pdbx_description
1 polymer ?
#
loop_
_entity_poly.entity_id
_entity_poly.type
_entity_poly.pdbx_seq_one_letter_code
_entity_poly.pdbx_strand_id
1 'polypeptide(L)'
;MPAKILMVLSASIILTLGVTHLVYTFWGPNLTPRDPALQISMTQTSPVITKETTMWRCWIGFNATHSMGLILFGLVFGFLALAHGQILFRSPFLLAVGLAMLGGYVVLCKVSFFSAPLQGVSIALACYFTSIVLSRALK
;
A
#
# COMPACT_ATOMS: atom_id res chain seq x y z
N MET A 1 -22.91 -11.74 2.52
CA MET A 1 -21.82 -12.04 3.47
C MET A 1 -20.45 -12.25 2.80
N PRO A 2 -20.25 -13.08 1.78
CA PRO A 2 -18.91 -13.37 1.24
C PRO A 2 -18.20 -12.14 0.65
N ALA A 3 -18.90 -11.26 -0.05
CA ALA A 3 -18.31 -10.02 -0.58
C ALA A 3 -17.69 -9.15 0.50
N LYS A 4 -18.38 -8.96 1.63
CA LYS A 4 -17.87 -8.19 2.77
C LYS A 4 -16.60 -8.81 3.36
N ILE A 5 -16.55 -10.13 3.51
CA ILE A 5 -15.40 -10.84 4.08
C ILE A 5 -14.17 -10.66 3.17
N LEU A 6 -14.33 -10.81 1.86
CA LEU A 6 -13.25 -10.64 0.89
C LEU A 6 -12.73 -9.20 0.85
N MET A 7 -13.62 -8.21 0.97
CA MET A 7 -13.22 -6.81 1.05
C MET A 7 -12.39 -6.53 2.31
N VAL A 8 -12.85 -7.03 3.46
CA VAL A 8 -12.12 -6.91 4.74
C VAL A 8 -10.76 -7.62 4.65
N LEU A 9 -10.71 -8.81 4.05
CA LEU A 9 -9.45 -9.53 3.86
C LEU A 9 -8.47 -8.74 3.00
N SER A 10 -8.94 -8.20 1.86
CA SER A 10 -8.13 -7.32 1.01
C SER A 10 -7.57 -6.13 1.79
N ALA A 11 -8.44 -5.41 2.51
CA ALA A 11 -8.06 -4.26 3.31
C ALA A 11 -7.04 -4.62 4.42
N SER A 12 -7.24 -5.77 5.07
CA SER A 12 -6.33 -6.25 6.12
C SER A 12 -4.95 -6.62 5.60
N ILE A 13 -4.86 -7.23 4.42
CA ILE A 13 -3.58 -7.53 3.78
C ILE A 13 -2.81 -6.23 3.50
N ILE A 14 -3.46 -5.24 2.90
CA ILE A 14 -2.82 -3.96 2.58
C ILE A 14 -2.42 -3.20 3.86
N LEU A 15 -3.28 -3.21 4.89
CA LEU A 15 -2.96 -2.62 6.18
C LEU A 15 -1.71 -3.26 6.81
N THR A 16 -1.65 -4.58 6.80
CA THR A 16 -0.50 -5.33 7.34
C THR A 16 0.78 -5.00 6.57
N LEU A 17 0.73 -4.96 5.24
CA LEU A 17 1.87 -4.56 4.41
C LEU A 17 2.32 -3.14 4.74
N GLY A 18 1.38 -2.19 4.87
CA GLY A 18 1.68 -0.80 5.22
C GLY A 18 2.31 -0.65 6.60
N VAL A 19 1.77 -1.32 7.62
CA VAL A 19 2.34 -1.29 8.98
C VAL A 19 3.73 -1.92 9.01
N THR A 20 3.91 -3.08 8.39
CA THR A 20 5.21 -3.75 8.31
C THR A 20 6.24 -2.85 7.60
N HIS A 21 5.85 -2.23 6.48
CA HIS A 21 6.74 -1.34 5.74
C HIS A 21 7.10 -0.09 6.56
N LEU A 22 6.16 0.47 7.32
CA LEU A 22 6.42 1.60 8.23
C LEU A 22 7.41 1.22 9.33
N VAL A 23 7.23 0.04 9.92
CA VAL A 23 8.19 -0.49 10.91
C VAL A 23 9.57 -0.62 10.30
N TYR A 24 9.70 -1.22 9.11
CA TYR A 24 10.99 -1.36 8.42
C TYR A 24 11.61 -0.03 7.99
N THR A 25 10.81 1.01 7.82
CA THR A 25 11.31 2.35 7.48
C THR A 25 12.07 2.98 8.64
N PHE A 26 11.62 2.76 9.87
CA PHE A 26 12.20 3.44 11.05
C PHE A 26 13.03 2.51 11.94
N TRP A 27 12.83 1.21 11.88
CA TRP A 27 13.51 0.25 12.74
C TRP A 27 14.15 -0.89 11.95
N GLY A 28 15.44 -1.06 12.19
CA GLY A 28 16.23 -2.13 11.60
C GLY A 28 16.82 -1.78 10.22
N PRO A 29 17.60 -2.69 9.66
CA PRO A 29 18.38 -2.44 8.44
C PRO A 29 17.63 -2.76 7.14
N ASN A 30 16.35 -3.16 7.20
CA ASN A 30 15.64 -3.78 6.08
C ASN A 30 15.52 -2.88 4.84
N LEU A 31 15.46 -1.55 5.02
CA LEU A 31 15.38 -0.57 3.95
C LEU A 31 16.64 0.30 3.83
N THR A 32 17.75 -0.14 4.42
CA THR A 32 19.05 0.52 4.25
C THR A 32 19.81 -0.09 3.05
N PRO A 33 20.66 0.69 2.37
CA PRO A 33 21.56 0.14 1.37
C PRO A 33 22.47 -0.95 1.98
N ARG A 34 22.75 -2.00 1.20
CA ARG A 34 23.73 -3.03 1.61
C ARG A 34 25.16 -2.51 1.70
N ASP A 35 25.48 -1.50 0.88
CA ASP A 35 26.77 -0.83 0.89
C ASP A 35 26.72 0.36 1.87
N PRO A 36 27.48 0.35 2.98
CA PRO A 36 27.54 1.45 3.92
C PRO A 36 28.05 2.76 3.28
N ALA A 37 28.94 2.69 2.29
CA ALA A 37 29.45 3.87 1.61
C ALA A 37 28.35 4.59 0.84
N LEU A 38 27.40 3.87 0.25
CA LEU A 38 26.22 4.44 -0.39
C LEU A 38 25.33 5.16 0.64
N GLN A 39 25.10 4.57 1.80
CA GLN A 39 24.29 5.21 2.85
C GLN A 39 24.95 6.52 3.33
N ILE A 40 26.26 6.52 3.55
CA ILE A 40 27.02 7.73 3.91
C ILE A 40 26.87 8.77 2.80
N SER A 41 27.06 8.40 1.55
CA SER A 41 26.88 9.31 0.41
C SER A 41 25.48 9.90 0.34
N MET A 42 24.44 9.12 0.59
CA MET A 42 23.05 9.61 0.64
C MET A 42 22.82 10.61 1.78
N THR A 43 23.52 10.47 2.91
CA THR A 43 23.41 11.43 4.03
C THR A 43 24.10 12.76 3.77
N GLN A 44 25.06 12.77 2.84
CA GLN A 44 25.85 13.97 2.50
C GLN A 44 25.39 14.66 1.21
N THR A 45 24.58 13.99 0.40
CA THR A 45 24.15 14.49 -0.91
C THR A 45 22.71 14.99 -0.85
N SER A 46 22.48 16.20 -1.34
CA SER A 46 21.13 16.77 -1.51
C SER A 46 20.53 16.40 -2.87
N PRO A 47 19.19 16.31 -2.98
CA PRO A 47 18.54 16.20 -4.28
C PRO A 47 18.76 17.48 -5.11
N VAL A 48 18.71 17.34 -6.44
CA VAL A 48 18.94 18.48 -7.37
C VAL A 48 17.98 19.64 -7.14
N ILE A 49 16.75 19.36 -6.73
CA ILE A 49 15.67 20.33 -6.55
C ILE A 49 15.89 21.28 -5.35
N THR A 50 16.64 20.85 -4.32
CA THR A 50 16.83 21.65 -3.09
C THR A 50 18.09 21.21 -2.33
N LYS A 51 18.66 22.14 -1.58
CA LYS A 51 19.77 21.88 -0.64
C LYS A 51 19.32 21.78 0.83
N GLU A 52 18.03 21.90 1.11
CA GLU A 52 17.48 21.91 2.48
C GLU A 52 17.36 20.52 3.11
N THR A 53 17.52 19.48 2.31
CA THR A 53 17.42 18.08 2.75
C THR A 53 18.49 17.21 2.09
N THR A 54 18.56 15.94 2.49
CA THR A 54 19.48 14.96 1.92
C THR A 54 18.72 13.82 1.24
N MET A 55 19.38 13.11 0.34
CA MET A 55 18.80 11.92 -0.31
C MET A 55 18.35 10.88 0.71
N TRP A 56 19.07 10.70 1.81
CA TRP A 56 18.67 9.78 2.87
C TRP A 56 17.38 10.21 3.55
N ARG A 57 17.22 11.49 3.88
CA ARG A 57 15.96 12.02 4.45
C ARG A 57 14.79 11.86 3.47
N CYS A 58 15.02 12.14 2.19
CA CYS A 58 14.01 11.92 1.14
C CYS A 58 13.62 10.46 1.05
N TRP A 59 14.58 9.54 1.10
CA TRP A 59 14.34 8.09 1.09
C TRP A 59 13.44 7.66 2.25
N ILE A 60 13.78 8.04 3.48
CA ILE A 60 12.97 7.74 4.67
C ILE A 60 11.57 8.36 4.56
N GLY A 61 11.48 9.64 4.20
CA GLY A 61 10.20 10.34 4.05
C GLY A 61 9.30 9.69 2.99
N PHE A 62 9.87 9.31 1.86
CA PHE A 62 9.12 8.64 0.78
C PHE A 62 8.59 7.26 1.23
N ASN A 63 9.41 6.46 1.89
CA ASN A 63 8.98 5.15 2.42
C ASN A 63 7.90 5.31 3.50
N ALA A 64 8.01 6.31 4.37
CA ALA A 64 7.01 6.61 5.38
C ALA A 64 5.67 7.03 4.75
N THR A 65 5.67 7.95 3.77
CA THR A 65 4.44 8.38 3.08
C THR A 65 3.81 7.26 2.27
N HIS A 66 4.62 6.40 1.66
CA HIS A 66 4.13 5.18 0.99
C HIS A 66 3.39 4.27 1.98
N SER A 67 3.99 4.02 3.15
CA SER A 67 3.36 3.24 4.23
C SER A 67 2.04 3.84 4.69
N MET A 68 1.99 5.18 4.87
CA MET A 68 0.77 5.89 5.26
C MET A 68 -0.35 5.69 4.24
N GLY A 69 -0.04 5.70 2.94
CA GLY A 69 -1.01 5.43 1.87
C GLY A 69 -1.62 4.03 1.95
N LEU A 70 -0.79 3.01 2.20
CA LEU A 70 -1.25 1.63 2.40
C LEU A 70 -2.12 1.50 3.67
N ILE A 71 -1.69 2.10 4.78
CA ILE A 71 -2.42 2.09 6.05
C ILE A 71 -3.78 2.79 5.88
N LEU A 72 -3.79 3.97 5.26
CA LEU A 72 -5.03 4.71 5.00
C LEU A 72 -6.01 3.89 4.15
N PHE A 73 -5.52 3.26 3.07
CA PHE A 73 -6.34 2.36 2.26
C PHE A 73 -6.97 1.26 3.12
N GLY A 74 -6.15 0.54 3.89
CA GLY A 74 -6.61 -0.58 4.72
C GLY A 74 -7.64 -0.16 5.77
N LEU A 75 -7.41 0.98 6.45
CA LEU A 75 -8.32 1.52 7.44
C LEU A 75 -9.65 1.97 6.81
N VAL A 76 -9.61 2.76 5.74
CA VAL A 76 -10.81 3.31 5.10
C VAL A 76 -11.66 2.22 4.48
N PHE A 77 -11.08 1.36 3.64
CA PHE A 77 -11.84 0.30 2.98
C PHE A 77 -12.27 -0.79 3.96
N GLY A 78 -11.47 -1.10 4.97
CA GLY A 78 -11.83 -2.02 6.04
C GLY A 78 -13.01 -1.48 6.86
N PHE A 79 -12.94 -0.23 7.31
CA PHE A 79 -14.03 0.43 8.04
C PHE A 79 -15.31 0.51 7.21
N LEU A 80 -15.22 0.96 5.97
CA LEU A 80 -16.38 1.02 5.08
C LEU A 80 -17.01 -0.36 4.87
N ALA A 81 -16.20 -1.39 4.67
CA ALA A 81 -16.72 -2.75 4.52
C ALA A 81 -17.40 -3.25 5.79
N LEU A 82 -16.86 -2.95 6.97
CA LEU A 82 -17.42 -3.41 8.25
C LEU A 82 -18.65 -2.65 8.67
N ALA A 83 -18.61 -1.32 8.66
CA ALA A 83 -19.63 -0.45 9.22
C ALA A 83 -20.61 0.09 8.17
N HIS A 84 -20.14 0.33 6.93
CA HIS A 84 -20.88 1.03 5.89
C HIS A 84 -20.85 0.32 4.55
N GLY A 85 -21.01 -1.01 4.55
CA GLY A 85 -20.91 -1.83 3.32
C GLY A 85 -21.89 -1.40 2.22
N GLN A 86 -23.06 -0.89 2.56
CA GLN A 86 -24.00 -0.37 1.56
C GLN A 86 -23.44 0.85 0.81
N ILE A 87 -22.77 1.79 1.51
CA ILE A 87 -22.14 2.95 0.90
C ILE A 87 -21.01 2.48 -0.03
N LEU A 88 -20.15 1.60 0.47
CA LEU A 88 -19.02 1.09 -0.30
C LEU A 88 -19.47 0.39 -1.60
N PHE A 89 -20.34 -0.62 -1.48
CA PHE A 89 -20.73 -1.45 -2.61
C PHE A 89 -21.72 -0.81 -3.59
N ARG A 90 -22.37 0.29 -3.20
CA ARG A 90 -23.24 1.08 -4.09
C ARG A 90 -22.49 2.21 -4.80
N SER A 91 -21.32 2.62 -4.32
CA SER A 91 -20.52 3.69 -4.91
C SER A 91 -19.55 3.15 -5.96
N PRO A 92 -19.82 3.30 -7.27
CA PRO A 92 -18.85 2.90 -8.30
C PRO A 92 -17.56 3.70 -8.21
N PHE A 93 -17.62 4.93 -7.74
CA PHE A 93 -16.45 5.79 -7.54
C PHE A 93 -15.50 5.20 -6.49
N LEU A 94 -15.99 4.84 -5.29
CA LEU A 94 -15.16 4.24 -4.25
C LEU A 94 -14.54 2.92 -4.72
N LEU A 95 -15.33 2.09 -5.40
CA LEU A 95 -14.83 0.83 -5.93
C LEU A 95 -13.77 1.03 -7.02
N ALA A 96 -13.95 2.02 -7.89
CA ALA A 96 -12.96 2.37 -8.92
C ALA A 96 -11.66 2.91 -8.32
N VAL A 97 -11.74 3.79 -7.32
CA VAL A 97 -10.56 4.31 -6.60
C VAL A 97 -9.76 3.18 -5.96
N GLY A 98 -10.43 2.27 -5.24
CA GLY A 98 -9.73 1.14 -4.62
C GLY A 98 -9.09 0.22 -5.66
N LEU A 99 -9.78 -0.05 -6.76
CA LEU A 99 -9.25 -0.87 -7.86
C LEU A 99 -8.04 -0.21 -8.53
N ALA A 100 -8.11 1.08 -8.78
CA ALA A 100 -7.01 1.86 -9.38
C ALA A 100 -5.78 1.89 -8.46
N MET A 101 -5.97 2.08 -7.15
CA MET A 101 -4.87 2.03 -6.18
C MET A 101 -4.21 0.65 -6.13
N LEU A 102 -4.97 -0.42 -5.97
CA LEU A 102 -4.43 -1.78 -5.92
C LEU A 102 -3.77 -2.18 -7.24
N GLY A 103 -4.38 -1.85 -8.39
CA GLY A 103 -3.79 -2.07 -9.70
C GLY A 103 -2.49 -1.31 -9.89
N GLY A 104 -2.45 -0.05 -9.48
CA GLY A 104 -1.23 0.77 -9.47
C GLY A 104 -0.13 0.17 -8.59
N TYR A 105 -0.47 -0.31 -7.40
CA TYR A 105 0.50 -0.99 -6.53
C TYR A 105 1.03 -2.29 -7.15
N VAL A 106 0.20 -3.10 -7.82
CA VAL A 106 0.67 -4.30 -8.53
C VAL A 106 1.68 -3.92 -9.61
N VAL A 107 1.39 -2.89 -10.41
CA VAL A 107 2.32 -2.41 -11.46
C VAL A 107 3.63 -1.94 -10.84
N LEU A 108 3.58 -1.09 -9.80
CA LEU A 108 4.77 -0.59 -9.12
C LEU A 108 5.57 -1.73 -8.47
N CYS A 109 4.92 -2.69 -7.85
CA CYS A 109 5.59 -3.84 -7.27
C CYS A 109 6.29 -4.69 -8.33
N LYS A 110 5.66 -4.88 -9.50
CA LYS A 110 6.25 -5.65 -10.59
C LYS A 110 7.48 -4.96 -11.21
N VAL A 111 7.44 -3.63 -11.31
CA VAL A 111 8.51 -2.86 -11.99
C VAL A 111 9.65 -2.51 -11.04
N SER A 112 9.35 -2.24 -9.76
CA SER A 112 10.30 -1.57 -8.86
C SER A 112 10.66 -2.37 -7.60
N PHE A 113 9.92 -3.43 -7.26
CA PHE A 113 10.10 -4.15 -6.02
C PHE A 113 10.38 -5.64 -6.23
N PHE A 114 10.46 -6.38 -5.14
CA PHE A 114 10.71 -7.82 -5.13
C PHE A 114 9.40 -8.61 -4.97
N SER A 115 9.50 -9.95 -4.96
CA SER A 115 8.35 -10.85 -5.07
C SER A 115 7.34 -10.77 -3.90
N ALA A 116 7.82 -10.58 -2.65
CA ALA A 116 6.93 -10.66 -1.50
C ALA A 116 5.82 -9.57 -1.49
N PRO A 117 6.11 -8.25 -1.64
CA PRO A 117 5.05 -7.25 -1.75
C PRO A 117 4.17 -7.46 -2.98
N LEU A 118 4.73 -7.91 -4.13
CA LEU A 118 3.96 -8.21 -5.32
C LEU A 118 2.91 -9.30 -5.05
N GLN A 119 3.29 -10.38 -4.39
CA GLN A 119 2.36 -11.46 -4.03
C GLN A 119 1.25 -10.95 -3.10
N GLY A 120 1.61 -10.23 -2.04
CA GLY A 120 0.64 -9.70 -1.08
C GLY A 120 -0.37 -8.77 -1.73
N VAL A 121 0.08 -7.81 -2.55
CA VAL A 121 -0.81 -6.87 -3.24
C VAL A 121 -1.66 -7.57 -4.31
N SER A 122 -1.11 -8.56 -5.03
CA SER A 122 -1.87 -9.33 -6.01
C SER A 122 -3.00 -10.14 -5.38
N ILE A 123 -2.76 -10.76 -4.22
CA ILE A 123 -3.79 -11.47 -3.45
C ILE A 123 -4.85 -10.46 -2.96
N ALA A 124 -4.44 -9.32 -2.44
CA ALA A 124 -5.37 -8.26 -2.01
C ALA A 124 -6.24 -7.78 -3.18
N LEU A 125 -5.66 -7.55 -4.36
CA LEU A 125 -6.39 -7.17 -5.57
C LEU A 125 -7.39 -8.25 -6.00
N ALA A 126 -6.99 -9.52 -5.98
CA ALA A 126 -7.88 -10.64 -6.30
C ALA A 126 -9.07 -10.71 -5.33
N CYS A 127 -8.84 -10.59 -4.03
CA CYS A 127 -9.89 -10.52 -3.02
C CYS A 127 -10.83 -9.32 -3.24
N TYR A 128 -10.26 -8.15 -3.53
CA TYR A 128 -10.99 -6.92 -3.81
C TYR A 128 -11.90 -7.08 -5.03
N PHE A 129 -11.34 -7.53 -6.14
CA PHE A 129 -12.08 -7.74 -7.40
C PHE A 129 -13.19 -8.76 -7.23
N THR A 130 -12.90 -9.91 -6.63
CA THR A 130 -13.91 -10.95 -6.35
C THR A 130 -15.02 -10.43 -5.45
N SER A 131 -14.69 -9.60 -4.45
CA SER A 131 -15.67 -8.93 -3.59
C SER A 131 -16.64 -8.07 -4.40
N ILE A 132 -16.14 -7.30 -5.37
CA ILE A 132 -16.99 -6.48 -6.26
C ILE A 132 -17.91 -7.37 -7.08
N VAL A 133 -17.37 -8.41 -7.73
CA VAL A 133 -18.17 -9.32 -8.56
C VAL A 133 -19.29 -9.97 -7.75
N LEU A 134 -18.98 -10.53 -6.58
CA LEU A 134 -19.99 -11.14 -5.71
C LEU A 134 -21.03 -10.14 -5.20
N SER A 135 -20.64 -8.90 -4.95
CA SER A 135 -21.58 -7.86 -4.52
C SER A 135 -22.61 -7.47 -5.59
N ARG A 136 -22.28 -7.72 -6.87
CA ARG A 136 -23.16 -7.47 -8.02
C ARG A 136 -24.00 -8.69 -8.38
N ALA A 137 -23.43 -9.91 -8.25
CA ALA A 137 -24.11 -11.16 -8.59
C ALA A 137 -25.23 -11.55 -7.58
N LEU A 138 -25.13 -11.06 -6.33
CA LEU A 138 -26.07 -11.38 -5.25
C LEU A 138 -27.13 -10.30 -5.03
N LYS A 139 -27.30 -9.35 -5.96
CA LYS A 139 -28.40 -8.38 -6.02
C LYS A 139 -29.51 -8.90 -6.91
#